data_3236683232b405cea23c4b76ec5bca42
#
_entry.id   3236683232b405cea23c4b76ec5bca42
#
_cell.length_a   1.000
_cell.length_b   1.000
_cell.length_c   1.000
_cell.angle_alpha   90.00
_cell.angle_beta   90.00
_cell.angle_gamma   90.00
#
_symmetry.space_group_name_H-M   'P 1'
#
loop_
_entity.id
_entity.type
_entity.pdbx_description
1 polymer ?
#
loop_
_entity_poly.entity_id
_entity_poly.type
_entity_poly.pdbx_seq_one_letter_code
_entity_poly.pdbx_strand_id
1 'polypeptide(L)'
;MKKLILTSLCVLMGMSFASAQKVHRNVTNLQKEIMEVAHRTNNYFMAKYSDPTLDTFVKRVRTSNLWTRAVYYEGLMALYEIDPQQKYLDYTDRWADYHKWQARSGETNDNADNQCCMQVYIDRYVQSGGKKDLSHVKANLDHQIASNRVSYWTWIDAIQMAMPIYAKYAKVSGEKKYLD
;
A
#
# COMPACT_ATOMS: atom_id res chain seq x y z
N MET A 1 50.44 -10.52 24.35
CA MET A 1 49.22 -9.79 24.78
C MET A 1 48.24 -9.37 23.67
N LYS A 2 48.63 -9.27 22.38
CA LYS A 2 47.72 -8.86 21.29
C LYS A 2 46.74 -9.97 20.79
N LYS A 3 47.05 -11.25 21.02
CA LYS A 3 46.17 -12.37 20.56
C LYS A 3 44.96 -12.66 21.45
N LEU A 4 44.95 -12.24 22.75
CA LEU A 4 43.85 -12.49 23.65
C LEU A 4 42.70 -11.49 23.48
N ILE A 5 42.96 -10.30 22.95
CA ILE A 5 41.92 -9.26 22.72
C ILE A 5 41.07 -9.56 21.52
N LEU A 6 41.65 -10.21 20.48
CA LEU A 6 40.91 -10.49 19.24
C LEU A 6 39.88 -11.62 19.41
N THR A 7 40.18 -12.62 20.24
CA THR A 7 39.23 -13.72 20.54
C THR A 7 38.03 -13.27 21.39
N SER A 8 38.25 -12.32 22.31
CA SER A 8 37.16 -11.78 23.15
C SER A 8 36.15 -10.94 22.33
N LEU A 9 36.62 -10.21 21.31
CA LEU A 9 35.77 -9.39 20.45
C LEU A 9 34.90 -10.25 19.51
N CYS A 10 35.42 -11.36 19.00
CA CYS A 10 34.66 -12.29 18.15
C CYS A 10 33.55 -13.03 18.92
N VAL A 11 33.76 -13.34 20.22
CA VAL A 11 32.76 -13.99 21.07
C VAL A 11 31.61 -13.03 21.39
N LEU A 12 31.89 -11.75 21.63
CA LEU A 12 30.88 -10.73 21.89
C LEU A 12 30.04 -10.42 20.64
N MET A 13 30.63 -10.37 19.45
CA MET A 13 29.86 -10.22 18.20
C MET A 13 29.01 -11.46 17.89
N GLY A 14 29.50 -12.66 18.14
CA GLY A 14 28.75 -13.91 17.94
C GLY A 14 27.51 -14.00 18.85
N MET A 15 27.59 -13.53 20.07
CA MET A 15 26.45 -13.52 21.03
C MET A 15 25.36 -12.50 20.61
N SER A 16 25.75 -11.36 20.06
CA SER A 16 24.77 -10.36 19.57
C SER A 16 24.00 -10.83 18.35
N PHE A 17 24.64 -11.55 17.44
CA PHE A 17 23.96 -12.13 16.26
C PHE A 17 23.04 -13.30 16.66
N ALA A 18 23.42 -14.13 17.61
CA ALA A 18 22.59 -15.23 18.09
C ALA A 18 21.33 -14.75 18.83
N SER A 19 21.40 -13.60 19.52
CA SER A 19 20.23 -12.99 20.18
C SER A 19 19.26 -12.38 19.18
N ALA A 20 19.74 -11.70 18.14
CA ALA A 20 18.91 -11.14 17.08
C ALA A 20 18.18 -12.24 16.29
N GLN A 21 18.84 -13.36 16.02
CA GLN A 21 18.21 -14.52 15.33
C GLN A 21 17.15 -15.22 16.20
N LYS A 22 17.26 -15.19 17.54
CA LYS A 22 16.29 -15.81 18.44
C LYS A 22 14.97 -15.03 18.54
N VAL A 23 15.01 -13.71 18.39
CA VAL A 23 13.81 -12.85 18.40
C VAL A 23 12.94 -13.09 17.18
N HIS A 24 13.53 -13.41 16.01
CA HIS A 24 12.77 -13.73 14.77
C HIS A 24 12.11 -15.13 14.76
N ARG A 25 12.41 -16.02 15.71
CA ARG A 25 11.90 -17.40 15.70
C ARG A 25 10.67 -17.67 16.56
N ASN A 26 10.25 -16.74 17.40
CA ASN A 26 9.05 -16.91 18.22
C ASN A 26 7.81 -16.28 17.60
N VAL A 27 7.46 -16.70 16.36
CA VAL A 27 6.10 -16.52 15.85
C VAL A 27 5.19 -17.33 16.77
N THR A 28 4.33 -16.66 17.53
CA THR A 28 3.37 -17.29 18.44
C THR A 28 2.35 -18.12 17.63
N ASN A 29 1.71 -19.08 18.26
CA ASN A 29 0.64 -19.83 17.57
C ASN A 29 -0.45 -18.88 17.04
N LEU A 30 -0.81 -17.85 17.79
CA LEU A 30 -1.77 -16.82 17.36
C LEU A 30 -1.31 -16.09 16.08
N GLN A 31 -0.02 -15.72 15.99
CA GLN A 31 0.50 -15.08 14.78
C GLN A 31 0.42 -16.02 13.57
N LYS A 32 0.69 -17.31 13.74
CA LYS A 32 0.53 -18.31 12.67
C LYS A 32 -0.93 -18.42 12.22
N GLU A 33 -1.86 -18.53 13.16
CA GLU A 33 -3.29 -18.59 12.87
C GLU A 33 -3.77 -17.34 12.12
N ILE A 34 -3.33 -16.14 12.54
CA ILE A 34 -3.64 -14.88 11.86
C ILE A 34 -3.10 -14.91 10.42
N MET A 35 -1.85 -15.33 10.21
CA MET A 35 -1.25 -15.42 8.89
C MET A 35 -1.95 -16.45 8.00
N GLU A 36 -2.36 -17.60 8.53
CA GLU A 36 -3.14 -18.59 7.78
C GLU A 36 -4.48 -18.03 7.31
N VAL A 37 -5.18 -17.28 8.17
CA VAL A 37 -6.44 -16.61 7.80
C VAL A 37 -6.19 -15.54 6.74
N ALA A 38 -5.16 -14.72 6.90
CA ALA A 38 -4.78 -13.68 5.92
C ALA A 38 -4.48 -14.30 4.54
N HIS A 39 -3.66 -15.35 4.50
CA HIS A 39 -3.35 -16.07 3.26
C HIS A 39 -4.58 -16.71 2.61
N ARG A 40 -5.42 -17.37 3.41
CA ARG A 40 -6.65 -18.01 2.90
C ARG A 40 -7.59 -16.97 2.30
N THR A 41 -7.79 -15.85 2.98
CA THR A 41 -8.64 -14.76 2.52
C THR A 41 -8.09 -14.14 1.24
N ASN A 42 -6.79 -13.85 1.20
CA ASN A 42 -6.13 -13.29 0.03
C ASN A 42 -6.16 -14.25 -1.16
N ASN A 43 -5.85 -15.54 -0.96
CA ASN A 43 -5.88 -16.54 -2.02
C ASN A 43 -7.30 -16.72 -2.59
N TYR A 44 -8.33 -16.70 -1.73
CA TYR A 44 -9.71 -16.70 -2.18
C TYR A 44 -10.03 -15.49 -3.06
N PHE A 45 -9.62 -14.29 -2.64
CA PHE A 45 -9.87 -13.07 -3.41
C PHE A 45 -9.16 -13.12 -4.77
N MET A 46 -7.88 -13.46 -4.81
CA MET A 46 -7.10 -13.55 -6.05
C MET A 46 -7.64 -14.64 -6.99
N ALA A 47 -8.12 -15.76 -6.46
CA ALA A 47 -8.76 -16.79 -7.26
C ALA A 47 -10.12 -16.34 -7.84
N LYS A 48 -10.94 -15.67 -7.03
CA LYS A 48 -12.25 -15.14 -7.44
C LYS A 48 -12.14 -14.04 -8.47
N TYR A 49 -11.12 -13.19 -8.38
CA TYR A 49 -10.83 -12.08 -9.28
C TYR A 49 -9.48 -12.30 -9.97
N SER A 50 -9.33 -13.45 -10.62
CA SER A 50 -8.06 -13.86 -11.26
C SER A 50 -7.55 -12.86 -12.30
N ASP A 51 -8.45 -12.11 -12.93
CA ASP A 51 -8.12 -10.91 -13.68
C ASP A 51 -8.44 -9.65 -12.85
N PRO A 52 -7.43 -8.93 -12.34
CA PRO A 52 -7.64 -7.75 -11.51
C PRO A 52 -8.24 -6.55 -12.26
N THR A 53 -8.19 -6.58 -13.59
CA THR A 53 -8.65 -5.46 -14.44
C THR A 53 -10.15 -5.44 -14.67
N LEU A 54 -10.80 -6.61 -14.52
CA LEU A 54 -12.23 -6.74 -14.84
C LEU A 54 -13.12 -6.03 -13.84
N ASP A 55 -14.11 -5.36 -14.35
CA ASP A 55 -15.18 -4.74 -13.57
C ASP A 55 -16.06 -5.79 -12.88
N THR A 56 -16.75 -5.38 -11.86
CA THR A 56 -17.77 -6.21 -11.18
C THR A 56 -19.14 -5.61 -11.37
N PHE A 57 -20.16 -6.48 -11.40
CA PHE A 57 -21.54 -6.04 -11.45
C PHE A 57 -22.23 -6.31 -10.10
N VAL A 58 -22.60 -5.24 -9.40
CA VAL A 58 -23.39 -5.29 -8.18
C VAL A 58 -24.46 -4.21 -8.31
N LYS A 59 -25.65 -4.57 -8.79
CA LYS A 59 -26.74 -3.66 -9.20
C LYS A 59 -26.36 -2.67 -10.32
N ARG A 60 -25.11 -2.32 -10.46
CA ARG A 60 -24.51 -1.48 -11.51
C ARG A 60 -23.06 -1.94 -11.75
N VAL A 61 -22.49 -1.56 -12.87
CA VAL A 61 -21.06 -1.77 -13.16
C VAL A 61 -20.22 -0.98 -12.16
N ARG A 62 -19.23 -1.65 -11.56
CA ARG A 62 -18.25 -1.08 -10.65
C ARG A 62 -16.87 -1.36 -11.20
N THR A 63 -16.17 -0.31 -11.61
CA THR A 63 -14.80 -0.42 -12.11
C THR A 63 -13.87 -0.94 -11.02
N SER A 64 -12.83 -1.67 -11.43
CA SER A 64 -11.96 -2.34 -10.46
C SER A 64 -11.08 -1.37 -9.64
N ASN A 65 -10.98 -0.09 -10.00
CA ASN A 65 -10.32 0.96 -9.21
C ASN A 65 -11.26 1.79 -8.32
N LEU A 66 -12.55 1.46 -8.26
CA LEU A 66 -13.44 2.04 -7.27
C LEU A 66 -13.10 1.52 -5.86
N TRP A 67 -13.39 2.30 -4.82
CA TRP A 67 -13.11 1.96 -3.42
C TRP A 67 -13.48 0.53 -3.04
N THR A 68 -14.59 0.00 -3.56
CA THR A 68 -15.07 -1.36 -3.28
C THR A 68 -14.06 -2.48 -3.60
N ARG A 69 -13.07 -2.17 -4.45
CA ARG A 69 -11.94 -3.05 -4.79
C ARG A 69 -10.61 -2.45 -4.36
N ALA A 70 -10.47 -1.11 -4.37
CA ALA A 70 -9.22 -0.44 -3.99
C ALA A 70 -8.80 -0.76 -2.55
N VAL A 71 -9.71 -0.83 -1.60
CA VAL A 71 -9.42 -1.20 -0.20
C VAL A 71 -8.82 -2.61 -0.04
N TYR A 72 -9.13 -3.53 -0.95
CA TYR A 72 -8.46 -4.83 -0.95
C TYR A 72 -6.96 -4.69 -1.22
N TYR A 73 -6.58 -3.84 -2.18
CA TYR A 73 -5.17 -3.64 -2.51
C TYR A 73 -4.41 -2.91 -1.40
N GLU A 74 -5.06 -2.04 -0.62
CA GLU A 74 -4.48 -1.48 0.62
C GLU A 74 -4.12 -2.62 1.60
N GLY A 75 -5.05 -3.55 1.83
CA GLY A 75 -4.81 -4.75 2.63
C GLY A 75 -3.74 -5.66 2.05
N LEU A 76 -3.67 -5.80 0.72
CA LEU A 76 -2.65 -6.60 0.04
C LEU A 76 -1.25 -5.98 0.20
N MET A 77 -1.12 -4.66 0.16
CA MET A 77 0.16 -3.99 0.42
C MET A 77 0.59 -4.14 1.88
N ALA A 78 -0.35 -4.06 2.83
CA ALA A 78 -0.06 -4.34 4.24
C ALA A 78 0.36 -5.81 4.47
N LEU A 79 -0.26 -6.77 3.78
CA LEU A 79 0.17 -8.17 3.81
C LEU A 79 1.56 -8.34 3.21
N TYR A 80 1.88 -7.63 2.11
CA TYR A 80 3.20 -7.68 1.51
C TYR A 80 4.31 -7.21 2.45
N GLU A 81 4.06 -6.25 3.33
CA GLU A 81 5.06 -5.76 4.30
C GLU A 81 5.48 -6.86 5.29
N ILE A 82 4.60 -7.77 5.64
CA ILE A 82 4.86 -8.84 6.62
C ILE A 82 5.14 -10.21 5.97
N ASP A 83 4.72 -10.40 4.74
CA ASP A 83 4.93 -11.60 3.91
C ASP A 83 5.19 -11.20 2.45
N PRO A 84 6.42 -10.80 2.10
CA PRO A 84 6.75 -10.26 0.79
C PRO A 84 6.74 -11.35 -0.29
N GLN A 85 5.65 -11.45 -1.04
CA GLN A 85 5.51 -12.35 -2.18
C GLN A 85 5.38 -11.57 -3.48
N GLN A 86 6.20 -11.89 -4.48
CA GLN A 86 6.22 -11.20 -5.78
C GLN A 86 4.85 -11.18 -6.45
N LYS A 87 4.07 -12.26 -6.33
CA LYS A 87 2.71 -12.36 -6.90
C LYS A 87 1.76 -11.25 -6.44
N TYR A 88 1.95 -10.68 -5.23
CA TYR A 88 1.13 -9.58 -4.73
C TYR A 88 1.43 -8.29 -5.49
N LEU A 89 2.72 -8.06 -5.76
CA LEU A 89 3.15 -6.91 -6.55
C LEU A 89 2.70 -7.03 -8.00
N ASP A 90 2.90 -8.19 -8.63
CA ASP A 90 2.52 -8.44 -10.02
C ASP A 90 1.00 -8.26 -10.23
N TYR A 91 0.20 -8.76 -9.29
CA TYR A 91 -1.25 -8.63 -9.31
C TYR A 91 -1.69 -7.17 -9.16
N THR A 92 -1.06 -6.43 -8.25
CA THR A 92 -1.33 -5.01 -8.02
C THR A 92 -0.87 -4.15 -9.19
N ASP A 93 0.32 -4.41 -9.73
CA ASP A 93 0.87 -3.66 -10.87
C ASP A 93 0.00 -3.85 -12.11
N ARG A 94 -0.42 -5.08 -12.42
CA ARG A 94 -1.35 -5.34 -13.54
C ARG A 94 -2.65 -4.54 -13.41
N TRP A 95 -3.20 -4.43 -12.21
CA TRP A 95 -4.38 -3.62 -11.94
C TRP A 95 -4.09 -2.12 -12.10
N ALA A 96 -3.00 -1.62 -11.51
CA ALA A 96 -2.63 -0.21 -11.58
C ALA A 96 -2.27 0.24 -13.01
N ASP A 97 -1.53 -0.60 -13.76
CA ASP A 97 -1.18 -0.34 -15.17
C ASP A 97 -2.42 -0.24 -16.06
N TYR A 98 -3.41 -1.13 -15.86
CA TYR A 98 -4.68 -1.07 -16.57
C TYR A 98 -5.41 0.25 -16.35
N HIS A 99 -5.37 0.77 -15.11
CA HIS A 99 -5.96 2.06 -14.74
C HIS A 99 -5.00 3.24 -14.95
N LYS A 100 -3.83 3.01 -15.59
CA LYS A 100 -2.82 4.05 -15.90
C LYS A 100 -2.38 4.83 -14.66
N TRP A 101 -2.38 4.20 -13.49
CA TRP A 101 -2.02 4.83 -12.22
C TRP A 101 -2.85 6.09 -11.89
N GLN A 102 -4.07 6.14 -12.42
CA GLN A 102 -4.97 7.28 -12.33
C GLN A 102 -6.16 6.98 -11.40
N ALA A 103 -6.62 8.00 -10.68
CA ALA A 103 -7.88 7.91 -9.95
C ALA A 103 -9.04 7.59 -10.88
N ARG A 104 -10.04 6.87 -10.37
CA ARG A 104 -11.27 6.67 -11.13
C ARG A 104 -11.89 8.03 -11.47
N SER A 105 -12.33 8.20 -12.69
CA SER A 105 -12.89 9.46 -13.24
C SER A 105 -11.87 10.59 -13.43
N GLY A 106 -10.57 10.29 -13.36
CA GLY A 106 -9.51 11.21 -13.81
C GLY A 106 -9.02 12.21 -12.77
N GLU A 107 -8.17 13.11 -13.24
CA GLU A 107 -7.40 14.02 -12.40
C GLU A 107 -8.23 15.14 -11.74
N THR A 108 -9.36 15.51 -12.33
CA THR A 108 -10.24 16.57 -11.79
C THR A 108 -11.30 16.04 -10.83
N ASN A 109 -11.23 14.75 -10.50
CA ASN A 109 -12.18 14.13 -9.59
C ASN A 109 -11.83 14.41 -8.14
N ASP A 110 -12.83 14.82 -7.36
CA ASP A 110 -12.72 15.15 -5.93
C ASP A 110 -13.48 14.19 -5.00
N ASN A 111 -13.99 13.09 -5.54
CA ASN A 111 -14.76 12.11 -4.78
C ASN A 111 -13.82 11.06 -4.16
N ALA A 112 -13.87 10.89 -2.84
CA ALA A 112 -13.00 9.99 -2.10
C ALA A 112 -13.11 8.51 -2.54
N ASP A 113 -14.32 8.05 -2.92
CA ASP A 113 -14.52 6.70 -3.46
C ASP A 113 -13.66 6.42 -4.69
N ASN A 114 -13.47 7.44 -5.52
CA ASN A 114 -12.72 7.36 -6.75
C ASN A 114 -11.20 7.58 -6.53
N GLN A 115 -10.84 8.32 -5.47
CA GLN A 115 -9.46 8.63 -5.11
C GLN A 115 -8.78 7.49 -4.33
N CYS A 116 -9.54 6.64 -3.64
CA CYS A 116 -9.07 5.60 -2.74
C CYS A 116 -7.92 4.75 -3.33
N CYS A 117 -7.98 4.41 -4.62
CA CYS A 117 -6.95 3.62 -5.31
C CYS A 117 -5.57 4.28 -5.31
N MET A 118 -5.50 5.61 -5.21
CA MET A 118 -4.22 6.33 -5.23
C MET A 118 -3.34 6.04 -4.01
N GLN A 119 -3.90 5.61 -2.88
CA GLN A 119 -3.11 5.16 -1.74
C GLN A 119 -2.16 4.02 -2.14
N VAL A 120 -2.69 3.04 -2.86
CA VAL A 120 -1.95 1.87 -3.33
C VAL A 120 -0.90 2.26 -4.37
N TYR A 121 -1.20 3.22 -5.25
CA TYR A 121 -0.23 3.70 -6.23
C TYR A 121 1.00 4.32 -5.57
N ILE A 122 0.80 5.10 -4.49
CA ILE A 122 1.91 5.66 -3.71
C ILE A 122 2.70 4.56 -2.99
N ASP A 123 2.02 3.58 -2.38
CA ASP A 123 2.68 2.45 -1.72
C ASP A 123 3.56 1.68 -2.73
N ARG A 124 3.05 1.41 -3.94
CA ARG A 124 3.80 0.75 -5.00
C ARG A 124 4.97 1.60 -5.53
N TYR A 125 4.81 2.92 -5.59
CA TYR A 125 5.91 3.84 -5.90
C TYR A 125 7.05 3.67 -4.89
N VAL A 126 6.75 3.71 -3.60
CA VAL A 126 7.74 3.54 -2.52
C VAL A 126 8.41 2.16 -2.61
N GLN A 127 7.63 1.08 -2.73
CA GLN A 127 8.14 -0.29 -2.82
C GLN A 127 8.99 -0.54 -4.07
N SER A 128 8.73 0.16 -5.16
CA SER A 128 9.52 0.06 -6.40
C SER A 128 10.81 0.91 -6.38
N GLY A 129 11.09 1.65 -5.30
CA GLY A 129 12.21 2.60 -5.24
C GLY A 129 12.02 3.79 -6.18
N GLY A 130 10.79 4.28 -6.32
CA GLY A 130 10.48 5.46 -7.13
C GLY A 130 10.30 5.20 -8.63
N LYS A 131 10.13 3.95 -9.05
CA LYS A 131 10.07 3.59 -10.48
C LYS A 131 8.67 3.66 -11.10
N LYS A 132 7.63 3.94 -10.31
CA LYS A 132 6.25 4.07 -10.79
C LYS A 132 5.91 5.54 -11.05
N ASP A 133 5.01 5.80 -11.99
CA ASP A 133 4.58 7.16 -12.30
C ASP A 133 3.47 7.61 -11.34
N LEU A 134 3.69 8.73 -10.67
CA LEU A 134 2.69 9.39 -9.82
C LEU A 134 2.19 10.72 -10.40
N SER A 135 2.43 11.00 -11.68
CA SER A 135 2.02 12.26 -12.31
C SER A 135 0.50 12.49 -12.21
N HIS A 136 -0.30 11.45 -12.43
CA HIS A 136 -1.75 11.53 -12.30
C HIS A 136 -2.22 11.72 -10.85
N VAL A 137 -1.53 11.09 -9.88
CA VAL A 137 -1.79 11.32 -8.46
C VAL A 137 -1.52 12.78 -8.11
N LYS A 138 -0.33 13.29 -8.51
CA LYS A 138 0.03 14.69 -8.31
C LYS A 138 -0.99 15.64 -8.91
N ALA A 139 -1.37 15.44 -10.17
CA ALA A 139 -2.32 16.29 -10.88
C ALA A 139 -3.69 16.33 -10.17
N ASN A 140 -4.18 15.18 -9.67
CA ASN A 140 -5.43 15.13 -8.92
C ASN A 140 -5.35 15.90 -7.59
N LEU A 141 -4.27 15.73 -6.82
CA LEU A 141 -4.07 16.44 -5.56
C LEU A 141 -3.91 17.95 -5.78
N ASP A 142 -3.12 18.34 -6.77
CA ASP A 142 -2.92 19.78 -7.12
C ASP A 142 -4.23 20.44 -7.58
N HIS A 143 -5.05 19.72 -8.36
CA HIS A 143 -6.37 20.19 -8.76
C HIS A 143 -7.27 20.47 -7.54
N GLN A 144 -7.28 19.55 -6.58
CA GLN A 144 -8.11 19.70 -5.39
C GLN A 144 -7.62 20.81 -4.46
N ILE A 145 -6.30 20.95 -4.26
CA ILE A 145 -5.68 22.04 -3.47
C ILE A 145 -5.97 23.42 -4.10
N ALA A 146 -5.92 23.49 -5.43
CA ALA A 146 -6.20 24.74 -6.14
C ALA A 146 -7.68 25.15 -6.11
N SER A 147 -8.57 24.26 -5.70
CA SER A 147 -10.00 24.53 -5.59
C SER A 147 -10.30 25.34 -4.32
N ASN A 148 -11.24 26.28 -4.44
CA ASN A 148 -11.78 27.00 -3.28
C ASN A 148 -12.83 26.21 -2.50
N ARG A 149 -13.14 24.96 -2.88
CA ARG A 149 -14.06 24.10 -2.14
C ARG A 149 -13.39 23.56 -0.88
N VAL A 150 -14.13 23.58 0.21
CA VAL A 150 -13.70 23.02 1.51
C VAL A 150 -14.59 21.87 1.99
N SER A 151 -15.61 21.48 1.23
CA SER A 151 -16.59 20.44 1.57
C SER A 151 -16.54 19.28 0.56
N TYR A 152 -15.41 18.56 0.54
CA TYR A 152 -15.26 17.41 -0.34
C TYR A 152 -15.82 16.14 0.25
N TRP A 153 -15.62 15.95 1.55
CA TRP A 153 -15.85 14.69 2.23
C TRP A 153 -16.97 14.86 3.25
N THR A 154 -18.18 14.58 2.82
CA THR A 154 -19.39 14.74 3.64
C THR A 154 -19.79 13.47 4.40
N TRP A 155 -19.01 12.39 4.29
CA TRP A 155 -19.20 11.13 4.99
C TRP A 155 -17.89 10.69 5.65
N ILE A 156 -18.00 9.96 6.77
CA ILE A 156 -16.86 9.70 7.65
C ILE A 156 -15.79 8.80 7.02
N ASP A 157 -16.16 7.83 6.20
CA ASP A 157 -15.24 6.92 5.53
C ASP A 157 -14.40 7.60 4.42
N ALA A 158 -14.84 8.76 3.91
CA ALA A 158 -14.03 9.58 3.02
C ALA A 158 -12.69 9.99 3.65
N ILE A 159 -12.64 10.15 4.97
CA ILE A 159 -11.40 10.44 5.71
C ILE A 159 -10.38 9.31 5.52
N GLN A 160 -10.80 8.05 5.66
CA GLN A 160 -9.93 6.90 5.44
C GLN A 160 -9.53 6.76 3.96
N MET A 161 -10.45 7.06 3.02
CA MET A 161 -10.20 6.86 1.60
C MET A 161 -9.26 7.91 0.99
N ALA A 162 -9.35 9.17 1.42
CA ALA A 162 -8.68 10.29 0.77
C ALA A 162 -7.55 10.93 1.59
N MET A 163 -7.71 11.17 2.89
CA MET A 163 -6.66 11.84 3.68
C MET A 163 -5.29 11.14 3.65
N PRO A 164 -5.19 9.80 3.72
CA PRO A 164 -3.89 9.14 3.66
C PRO A 164 -3.14 9.38 2.35
N ILE A 165 -3.83 9.69 1.25
CA ILE A 165 -3.21 9.99 -0.04
C ILE A 165 -2.35 11.25 0.08
N TYR A 166 -2.89 12.30 0.70
CA TYR A 166 -2.18 13.55 0.94
C TYR A 166 -0.95 13.34 1.83
N ALA A 167 -1.12 12.65 2.97
CA ALA A 167 -0.02 12.38 3.89
C ALA A 167 1.08 11.52 3.25
N LYS A 168 0.71 10.46 2.53
CA LYS A 168 1.65 9.60 1.81
C LYS A 168 2.37 10.39 0.70
N TYR A 169 1.63 11.18 -0.08
CA TYR A 169 2.22 11.96 -1.18
C TYR A 169 3.14 13.06 -0.67
N ALA A 170 2.76 13.79 0.40
CA ALA A 170 3.63 14.76 1.05
C ALA A 170 4.97 14.13 1.48
N LYS A 171 4.93 12.90 2.02
CA LYS A 171 6.12 12.17 2.44
C LYS A 171 7.05 11.84 1.27
N VAL A 172 6.52 11.43 0.12
CA VAL A 172 7.35 11.02 -1.04
C VAL A 172 7.80 12.21 -1.88
N SER A 173 7.00 13.29 -1.94
CA SER A 173 7.34 14.50 -2.69
C SER A 173 8.21 15.48 -1.89
N GLY A 174 8.13 15.46 -0.56
CA GLY A 174 8.74 16.45 0.33
C GLY A 174 8.00 17.80 0.36
N GLU A 175 6.86 17.93 -0.34
CA GLU A 175 6.11 19.18 -0.45
C GLU A 175 5.09 19.31 0.69
N LYS A 176 5.26 20.31 1.57
CA LYS A 176 4.37 20.54 2.72
C LYS A 176 2.94 20.95 2.34
N LYS A 177 2.73 21.54 1.17
CA LYS A 177 1.42 21.99 0.69
C LYS A 177 0.33 20.88 0.69
N TYR A 178 0.74 19.61 0.76
CA TYR A 178 -0.18 18.48 0.85
C TYR A 178 -0.57 18.12 2.30
N LEU A 179 -0.01 18.83 3.30
CA LEU A 179 -0.33 18.65 4.73
C LEU A 179 -1.08 19.84 5.33
N ASP A 180 -1.06 21.00 4.65
CA ASP A 180 -1.70 22.24 5.05
C ASP A 180 -3.16 22.34 4.52
#